data_e73430e71e884ec43ea785746615f5b1
#
_entry.id   e73430e71e884ec43ea785746615f5b1
#
_cell.length_a   1.000
_cell.length_b   1.000
_cell.length_c   1.000
_cell.angle_alpha   90.00
_cell.angle_beta   90.00
_cell.angle_gamma   90.00
#
_symmetry.space_group_name_H-M   'P 1'
#
loop_
_entity.id
_entity.type
_entity.pdbx_description
1 polymer ?
#
loop_
_entity_poly.entity_id
_entity_poly.type
_entity_poly.pdbx_seq_one_letter_code
_entity_poly.pdbx_strand_id
1 'polypeptide(L)'
;NHFINTMKILCDELNKKKAIYDKVERKIIKKEFVTNPNNVNINNISGFKIRLIVSNFSVGFMINRANLFSILRKQNIKYNYKNKDTVSIFVFESGSIIITGAKQKDHIIESYKFITKLLYENYHAIVKNNIEQFLERTDIIELIATEEKVVSVA
;
A
#
# COMPACT_ATOMS: atom_id res chain seq x y z
N ASN A 1 -5.62 -16.67 -11.36
CA ASN A 1 -5.90 -18.03 -10.85
C ASN A 1 -6.04 -18.08 -9.31
N HIS A 2 -5.31 -17.25 -8.53
CA HIS A 2 -5.45 -17.23 -7.06
C HIS A 2 -6.89 -16.93 -6.59
N PHE A 3 -7.55 -15.96 -7.20
CA PHE A 3 -8.92 -15.58 -6.85
C PHE A 3 -9.89 -16.75 -7.00
N ILE A 4 -9.87 -17.46 -8.14
CA ILE A 4 -10.75 -18.60 -8.39
C ILE A 4 -10.52 -19.71 -7.34
N ASN A 5 -9.27 -20.00 -7.00
CA ASN A 5 -8.94 -20.98 -5.97
C ASN A 5 -9.46 -20.55 -4.59
N THR A 6 -9.28 -19.28 -4.23
CA THR A 6 -9.81 -18.74 -2.97
C THR A 6 -11.34 -18.87 -2.90
N MET A 7 -12.04 -18.55 -3.99
CA MET A 7 -13.50 -18.66 -4.05
C MET A 7 -13.96 -20.14 -3.98
N LYS A 8 -13.24 -21.08 -4.57
CA LYS A 8 -13.52 -22.50 -4.41
C LYS A 8 -13.40 -22.94 -2.96
N ILE A 9 -12.28 -22.59 -2.31
CA ILE A 9 -12.06 -22.90 -0.88
C ILE A 9 -13.19 -22.30 -0.03
N LEU A 10 -13.60 -21.06 -0.30
CA LEU A 10 -14.71 -20.42 0.40
C LEU A 10 -16.03 -21.19 0.22
N CYS A 11 -16.36 -21.60 -1.01
CA CYS A 11 -17.54 -22.40 -1.27
C CYS A 11 -17.50 -23.73 -0.51
N ASP A 12 -16.35 -24.40 -0.52
CA ASP A 12 -16.16 -25.67 0.19
C ASP A 12 -16.31 -25.48 1.71
N GLU A 13 -15.76 -24.41 2.28
CA GLU A 13 -15.93 -24.10 3.70
C GLU A 13 -17.38 -23.78 4.08
N LEU A 14 -18.11 -23.05 3.23
CA LEU A 14 -19.52 -22.73 3.45
C LEU A 14 -20.43 -23.98 3.38
N ASN A 15 -20.06 -24.97 2.58
CA ASN A 15 -20.79 -26.23 2.46
C ASN A 15 -20.52 -27.22 3.60
N LYS A 16 -19.52 -26.96 4.45
CA LYS A 16 -19.24 -27.82 5.61
C LYS A 16 -20.31 -27.68 6.70
N LYS A 17 -20.71 -28.80 7.26
CA LYS A 17 -21.54 -28.80 8.46
C LYS A 17 -20.78 -28.22 9.65
N LYS A 18 -21.39 -27.30 10.35
CA LYS A 18 -20.80 -26.66 11.55
C LYS A 18 -21.43 -27.23 12.81
N ALA A 19 -20.64 -27.40 13.84
CA ALA A 19 -21.11 -27.74 15.17
C ALA A 19 -21.76 -26.52 15.80
N ILE A 20 -23.02 -26.59 16.14
CA ILE A 20 -23.75 -25.53 16.83
C ILE A 20 -24.37 -26.07 18.12
N TYR A 21 -24.48 -25.22 19.14
CA TYR A 21 -25.17 -25.59 20.35
C TYR A 21 -26.67 -25.34 20.19
N ASP A 22 -27.44 -26.39 20.20
CA ASP A 22 -28.91 -26.33 20.21
C ASP A 22 -29.38 -26.01 21.63
N LYS A 23 -30.00 -24.85 21.80
CA LYS A 23 -30.51 -24.40 23.11
C LYS A 23 -31.72 -25.18 23.61
N VAL A 24 -32.50 -25.74 22.71
CA VAL A 24 -33.70 -26.51 23.05
C VAL A 24 -33.29 -27.90 23.51
N GLU A 25 -32.49 -28.59 22.71
CA GLU A 25 -32.03 -29.95 23.03
C GLU A 25 -30.82 -29.97 23.97
N ARG A 26 -30.22 -28.79 24.28
CA ARG A 26 -29.07 -28.60 25.16
C ARG A 26 -27.87 -29.49 24.78
N LYS A 27 -27.66 -29.69 23.49
CA LYS A 27 -26.57 -30.53 22.96
C LYS A 27 -25.91 -29.89 21.75
N ILE A 28 -24.70 -30.35 21.42
CA ILE A 28 -24.01 -29.94 20.20
C ILE A 28 -24.55 -30.79 19.04
N ILE A 29 -25.09 -30.14 18.02
CA ILE A 29 -25.55 -30.76 16.78
C ILE A 29 -24.72 -30.28 15.60
N LYS A 30 -24.60 -31.13 14.58
CA LYS A 30 -24.00 -30.73 13.30
C LYS A 30 -25.10 -30.24 12.36
N LYS A 31 -25.01 -28.97 11.95
CA LYS A 31 -25.99 -28.35 11.06
C LYS A 31 -25.29 -27.76 9.85
N GLU A 32 -25.97 -27.78 8.72
CA GLU A 32 -25.50 -27.08 7.53
C GLU A 32 -25.44 -25.57 7.79
N PHE A 33 -24.35 -24.96 7.36
CA PHE A 33 -24.15 -23.51 7.57
C PHE A 33 -25.01 -22.68 6.64
N VAL A 34 -25.28 -23.17 5.42
CA VAL A 34 -26.09 -22.52 4.40
C VAL A 34 -27.38 -23.27 4.14
N THR A 35 -28.44 -22.55 3.81
CA THR A 35 -29.76 -23.13 3.59
C THR A 35 -29.82 -24.06 2.35
N ASN A 36 -29.05 -23.72 1.30
CA ASN A 36 -28.99 -24.46 0.04
C ASN A 36 -27.54 -24.76 -0.35
N PRO A 37 -26.90 -25.80 0.23
CA PRO A 37 -25.51 -26.13 -0.06
C PRO A 37 -25.22 -26.36 -1.56
N ASN A 38 -26.16 -26.95 -2.28
CA ASN A 38 -26.02 -27.24 -3.71
C ASN A 38 -25.86 -26.00 -4.57
N ASN A 39 -26.32 -24.84 -4.10
CA ASN A 39 -26.15 -23.55 -4.81
C ASN A 39 -24.84 -22.87 -4.51
N VAL A 40 -24.11 -23.32 -3.49
CA VAL A 40 -22.82 -22.72 -3.10
C VAL A 40 -21.70 -23.40 -3.87
N ASN A 41 -21.53 -22.99 -5.10
CA ASN A 41 -20.44 -23.44 -5.96
C ASN A 41 -19.93 -22.29 -6.83
N ILE A 42 -18.71 -22.43 -7.35
CA ILE A 42 -18.03 -21.38 -8.13
C ILE A 42 -18.82 -20.95 -9.37
N ASN A 43 -19.58 -21.88 -9.99
CA ASN A 43 -20.33 -21.62 -11.21
C ASN A 43 -21.57 -20.75 -10.96
N ASN A 44 -22.06 -20.73 -9.73
CA ASN A 44 -23.23 -19.92 -9.34
C ASN A 44 -22.83 -18.53 -8.83
N ILE A 45 -21.53 -18.22 -8.74
CA ILE A 45 -21.06 -16.88 -8.38
C ILE A 45 -21.21 -15.97 -9.58
N SER A 46 -22.07 -14.97 -9.45
CA SER A 46 -22.32 -13.96 -10.48
C SER A 46 -22.02 -12.54 -9.97
N GLY A 47 -21.92 -11.59 -10.89
CA GLY A 47 -21.75 -10.16 -10.55
C GLY A 47 -20.36 -9.80 -10.00
N PHE A 48 -19.34 -10.67 -10.19
CA PHE A 48 -17.98 -10.34 -9.84
C PHE A 48 -17.50 -9.11 -10.62
N LYS A 49 -17.04 -8.10 -9.89
CA LYS A 49 -16.48 -6.87 -10.47
C LYS A 49 -15.29 -6.41 -9.63
N ILE A 50 -14.19 -6.13 -10.29
CA ILE A 50 -13.09 -5.39 -9.65
C ILE A 50 -13.59 -3.97 -9.39
N ARG A 51 -13.72 -3.60 -8.12
CA ARG A 51 -14.16 -2.28 -7.71
C ARG A 51 -13.01 -1.32 -7.51
N LEU A 52 -11.87 -1.86 -7.07
CA LEU A 52 -10.71 -1.09 -6.68
C LEU A 52 -9.45 -1.94 -6.81
N ILE A 53 -8.40 -1.36 -7.38
CA ILE A 53 -7.05 -1.90 -7.35
C ILE A 53 -6.21 -0.94 -6.52
N VAL A 54 -5.47 -1.50 -5.57
CA VAL A 54 -4.49 -0.77 -4.76
C VAL A 54 -3.10 -1.33 -5.07
N SER A 55 -2.14 -0.46 -5.25
CA SER A 55 -0.74 -0.81 -5.42
C SER A 55 0.10 0.02 -4.47
N ASN A 56 1.14 -0.57 -3.90
CA ASN A 56 2.12 0.10 -3.08
C ASN A 56 3.54 -0.25 -3.54
N PHE A 57 4.46 0.69 -3.36
CA PHE A 57 5.88 0.49 -3.60
C PHE A 57 6.69 1.52 -2.80
N SER A 58 8.00 1.35 -2.74
CA SER A 58 8.93 2.30 -2.13
C SER A 58 9.93 2.79 -3.16
N VAL A 59 10.29 4.06 -3.07
CA VAL A 59 11.33 4.67 -3.93
C VAL A 59 12.74 4.58 -3.34
N GLY A 60 12.87 4.04 -2.12
CA GLY A 60 14.16 3.79 -1.49
C GLY A 60 14.86 5.02 -0.87
N PHE A 61 14.20 6.18 -0.86
CA PHE A 61 14.71 7.39 -0.21
C PHE A 61 13.58 8.15 0.49
N MET A 62 13.95 8.96 1.49
CA MET A 62 13.00 9.81 2.21
C MET A 62 12.66 11.06 1.39
N ILE A 63 11.38 11.44 1.39
CA ILE A 63 10.85 12.53 0.57
C ILE A 63 10.50 13.73 1.44
N ASN A 64 11.05 14.90 1.09
CA ASN A 64 10.57 16.16 1.63
C ASN A 64 9.23 16.52 0.98
N ARG A 65 8.14 16.22 1.69
CA ARG A 65 6.77 16.41 1.19
C ARG A 65 6.44 17.89 0.94
N ALA A 66 6.98 18.81 1.73
CA ALA A 66 6.74 20.24 1.55
C ALA A 66 7.33 20.74 0.21
N ASN A 67 8.56 20.32 -0.10
CA ASN A 67 9.19 20.64 -1.38
C ASN A 67 8.44 20.02 -2.55
N LEU A 68 8.07 18.73 -2.43
CA LEU A 68 7.28 18.04 -3.46
C LEU A 68 5.94 18.76 -3.71
N PHE A 69 5.24 19.15 -2.64
CA PHE A 69 3.97 19.88 -2.75
C PHE A 69 4.18 21.24 -3.47
N SER A 70 5.25 21.96 -3.14
CA SER A 70 5.58 23.23 -3.80
C SER A 70 5.83 23.07 -5.30
N ILE A 71 6.52 22.00 -5.71
CA ILE A 71 6.76 21.65 -7.11
C ILE A 71 5.45 21.36 -7.84
N LEU A 72 4.62 20.47 -7.27
CA LEU A 72 3.33 20.12 -7.84
C LEU A 72 2.42 21.33 -8.02
N ARG A 73 2.41 22.24 -7.04
CA ARG A 73 1.62 23.48 -7.10
C ARG A 73 2.12 24.43 -8.19
N LYS A 74 3.44 24.63 -8.32
CA LYS A 74 4.04 25.49 -9.34
C LYS A 74 3.76 24.98 -10.76
N GLN A 75 3.81 23.67 -10.96
CA GLN A 75 3.59 23.05 -12.25
C GLN A 75 2.10 22.92 -12.60
N ASN A 76 1.19 23.34 -11.71
CA ASN A 76 -0.26 23.23 -11.87
C ASN A 76 -0.70 21.82 -12.35
N ILE A 77 -0.02 20.80 -11.83
CA ILE A 77 -0.21 19.41 -12.24
C ILE A 77 -1.57 18.93 -11.71
N LYS A 78 -2.58 19.07 -12.57
CA LYS A 78 -3.84 18.34 -12.44
C LYS A 78 -3.74 17.13 -13.36
N TYR A 79 -3.31 16.00 -12.79
CA TYR A 79 -3.34 14.74 -13.54
C TYR A 79 -4.80 14.29 -13.67
N ASN A 80 -5.44 14.68 -14.78
CA ASN A 80 -6.76 14.20 -15.16
C ASN A 80 -6.59 13.02 -16.11
N TYR A 81 -6.92 11.83 -15.62
CA TYR A 81 -7.09 10.68 -16.49
C TYR A 81 -8.26 10.94 -17.46
N LYS A 82 -8.05 10.67 -18.77
CA LYS A 82 -9.05 10.98 -19.85
C LYS A 82 -10.40 10.30 -19.68
N ASN A 83 -10.49 9.27 -18.85
CA ASN A 83 -11.73 8.57 -18.53
C ASN A 83 -12.06 8.85 -17.07
N LYS A 84 -13.15 9.44 -16.78
CA LYS A 84 -13.84 9.75 -15.48
C LYS A 84 -13.43 8.98 -14.20
N ASP A 85 -12.46 8.08 -14.27
CA ASP A 85 -11.92 7.30 -13.17
C ASP A 85 -10.74 8.05 -12.56
N THR A 86 -10.95 8.58 -11.37
CA THR A 86 -9.89 9.26 -10.61
C THR A 86 -9.01 8.24 -9.91
N VAL A 87 -7.70 8.34 -10.13
CA VAL A 87 -6.69 7.59 -9.37
C VAL A 87 -6.04 8.52 -8.36
N SER A 88 -5.93 8.09 -7.13
CA SER A 88 -5.27 8.83 -6.06
C SER A 88 -3.87 8.26 -5.80
N ILE A 89 -2.88 9.15 -5.67
CA ILE A 89 -1.51 8.80 -5.34
C ILE A 89 -1.16 9.41 -4.00
N PHE A 90 -0.84 8.59 -3.02
CA PHE A 90 -0.38 9.02 -1.71
C PHE A 90 1.13 8.86 -1.62
N VAL A 91 1.82 9.94 -1.29
CA VAL A 91 3.27 9.96 -1.12
C VAL A 91 3.59 10.20 0.35
N PHE A 92 4.32 9.28 0.94
CA PHE A 92 4.74 9.34 2.33
C PHE A 92 6.19 9.81 2.44
N GLU A 93 6.51 10.44 3.55
CA GLU A 93 7.88 10.94 3.84
C GLU A 93 8.90 9.80 3.84
N SER A 94 8.51 8.62 4.27
CA SER A 94 9.34 7.40 4.25
C SER A 94 9.77 6.93 2.85
N GLY A 95 9.24 7.54 1.78
CA GLY A 95 9.43 7.07 0.42
C GLY A 95 8.44 6.00 -0.01
N SER A 96 7.50 5.62 0.85
CA SER A 96 6.40 4.72 0.49
C SER A 96 5.37 5.46 -0.36
N ILE A 97 4.85 4.80 -1.39
CA ILE A 97 3.83 5.36 -2.29
C ILE A 97 2.69 4.37 -2.42
N ILE A 98 1.47 4.88 -2.32
CA ILE A 98 0.25 4.10 -2.53
C ILE A 98 -0.52 4.70 -3.70
N ILE A 99 -0.88 3.86 -4.67
CA ILE A 99 -1.77 4.20 -5.78
C ILE A 99 -3.08 3.47 -5.56
N THR A 100 -4.19 4.19 -5.54
CA THR A 100 -5.53 3.63 -5.28
C THR A 100 -6.59 4.28 -6.14
N GLY A 101 -7.78 3.68 -6.23
CA GLY A 101 -8.88 4.20 -7.05
C GLY A 101 -8.94 3.62 -8.46
N ALA A 102 -7.90 2.90 -8.87
CA ALA A 102 -7.87 2.28 -10.20
C ALA A 102 -8.88 1.15 -10.32
N LYS A 103 -9.53 1.05 -11.48
CA LYS A 103 -10.41 -0.07 -11.84
C LYS A 103 -9.74 -1.05 -12.82
N GLN A 104 -8.69 -0.61 -13.47
CA GLN A 104 -7.94 -1.37 -14.46
C GLN A 104 -6.45 -1.32 -14.14
N LYS A 105 -5.73 -2.37 -14.53
CA LYS A 105 -4.28 -2.48 -14.30
C LYS A 105 -3.50 -1.36 -14.99
N ASP A 106 -3.94 -0.95 -16.18
CA ASP A 106 -3.26 0.10 -16.96
C ASP A 106 -3.27 1.44 -16.23
N HIS A 107 -4.35 1.76 -15.48
CA HIS A 107 -4.40 2.97 -14.65
C HIS A 107 -3.30 2.97 -13.58
N ILE A 108 -2.99 1.81 -12.99
CA ILE A 108 -1.88 1.68 -12.02
C ILE A 108 -0.54 1.91 -12.71
N ILE A 109 -0.33 1.26 -13.87
CA ILE A 109 0.94 1.36 -14.62
C ILE A 109 1.22 2.80 -15.04
N GLU A 110 0.22 3.51 -15.55
CA GLU A 110 0.38 4.90 -15.97
C GLU A 110 0.61 5.83 -14.78
N SER A 111 -0.12 5.63 -13.69
CA SER A 111 0.09 6.38 -12.46
C SER A 111 1.47 6.14 -11.86
N TYR A 112 1.96 4.91 -11.91
CA TYR A 112 3.31 4.54 -11.49
C TYR A 112 4.36 5.26 -12.34
N LYS A 113 4.25 5.21 -13.69
CA LYS A 113 5.15 5.90 -14.60
C LYS A 113 5.17 7.41 -14.36
N PHE A 114 3.99 8.00 -14.15
CA PHE A 114 3.86 9.42 -13.88
C PHE A 114 4.59 9.82 -12.58
N ILE A 115 4.28 9.16 -11.47
CA ILE A 115 4.84 9.55 -10.18
C ILE A 115 6.34 9.26 -10.09
N THR A 116 6.81 8.14 -10.62
CA THR A 116 8.23 7.81 -10.62
C THR A 116 9.04 8.78 -11.47
N LYS A 117 8.54 9.18 -12.65
CA LYS A 117 9.15 10.22 -13.48
C LYS A 117 9.25 11.55 -12.74
N LEU A 118 8.14 11.99 -12.14
CA LEU A 118 8.09 13.24 -11.37
C LEU A 118 9.10 13.26 -10.22
N LEU A 119 9.16 12.18 -9.46
CA LEU A 119 10.09 12.08 -8.32
C LEU A 119 11.54 12.02 -8.79
N TYR A 120 11.83 11.33 -9.87
CA TYR A 120 13.16 11.22 -10.43
C TYR A 120 13.68 12.56 -10.99
N GLU A 121 12.85 13.25 -11.77
CA GLU A 121 13.19 14.58 -12.33
C GLU A 121 13.44 15.65 -11.26
N ASN A 122 12.84 15.48 -10.09
CA ASN A 122 12.95 16.45 -8.99
C ASN A 122 13.74 15.89 -7.80
N TYR A 123 14.48 14.79 -7.97
CA TYR A 123 15.13 14.06 -6.89
C TYR A 123 15.92 14.95 -5.94
N HIS A 124 16.83 15.78 -6.48
CA HIS A 124 17.70 16.64 -5.66
C HIS A 124 16.94 17.71 -4.85
N ALA A 125 15.76 18.10 -5.32
CA ALA A 125 14.94 19.08 -4.61
C ALA A 125 14.03 18.45 -3.53
N ILE A 126 13.74 17.16 -3.65
CA ILE A 126 12.77 16.48 -2.79
C ILE A 126 13.40 15.42 -1.87
N VAL A 127 14.63 14.99 -2.13
CA VAL A 127 15.30 14.05 -1.24
C VAL A 127 15.53 14.70 0.12
N LYS A 128 15.16 14.01 1.17
CA LYS A 128 15.44 14.42 2.55
C LYS A 128 16.77 13.83 2.95
N ASN A 129 17.81 14.67 3.02
CA ASN A 129 19.13 14.26 3.51
C ASN A 129 19.06 14.12 5.02
N ASN A 130 19.20 12.90 5.51
CA ASN A 130 19.29 12.64 6.95
C ASN A 130 20.64 13.06 7.55
N ILE A 131 21.60 13.50 6.72
CA ILE A 131 22.94 13.87 7.16
C ILE A 131 22.88 15.01 8.18
N GLU A 132 22.05 16.02 7.97
CA GLU A 132 21.87 17.11 8.94
C GLU A 132 21.32 16.63 10.29
N GLN A 133 20.36 15.71 10.29
CA GLN A 133 19.85 15.11 11.53
C GLN A 133 20.87 14.21 12.23
N PHE A 134 21.80 13.60 11.48
CA PHE A 134 22.90 12.82 12.05
C PHE A 134 23.96 13.74 12.66
N LEU A 135 24.24 14.88 12.04
CA LEU A 135 25.20 15.88 12.53
C LEU A 135 24.70 16.69 13.74
N GLU A 136 23.38 16.78 13.91
CA GLU A 136 22.76 17.44 15.09
C GLU A 136 22.73 16.53 16.34
N ARG A 137 23.07 15.26 16.22
CA ARG A 137 23.17 14.38 17.39
C ARG A 137 24.44 14.68 18.15
N THR A 138 24.31 15.14 19.38
CA THR A 138 25.37 15.56 20.29
C THR A 138 26.45 14.47 20.48
N ASP A 139 26.05 13.21 20.43
CA ASP A 139 26.92 12.05 20.54
C ASP A 139 27.95 11.92 19.39
N ILE A 140 27.61 12.39 18.18
CA ILE A 140 28.53 12.38 17.03
C ILE A 140 29.49 13.56 17.10
N ILE A 141 29.02 14.73 17.53
CA ILE A 141 29.86 15.91 17.72
C ILE A 141 30.91 15.65 18.80
N GLU A 142 30.55 14.97 19.89
CA GLU A 142 31.51 14.57 20.95
C GLU A 142 32.53 13.55 20.44
N LEU A 143 32.15 12.61 19.57
CA LEU A 143 33.07 11.63 18.99
C LEU A 143 34.13 12.28 18.10
N ILE A 144 33.72 13.22 17.24
CA ILE A 144 34.64 13.98 16.37
C ILE A 144 35.58 14.85 17.21
N ALA A 145 35.06 15.52 18.25
CA ALA A 145 35.87 16.36 19.15
C ALA A 145 36.89 15.56 20.00
N THR A 146 36.62 14.29 20.26
CA THR A 146 37.56 13.38 20.96
C THR A 146 38.66 12.87 20.03
N GLU A 147 38.38 12.62 18.75
CA GLU A 147 39.40 12.20 17.79
C GLU A 147 40.39 13.35 17.47
N GLU A 148 39.94 14.59 17.34
CA GLU A 148 40.81 15.74 17.14
C GLU A 148 41.76 15.97 18.31
N LYS A 149 41.37 15.66 19.56
CA LYS A 149 42.27 15.75 20.73
C LYS A 149 43.31 14.66 20.75
N VAL A 150 43.07 13.48 20.19
CA VAL A 150 44.06 12.39 20.13
C VAL A 150 45.12 12.67 19.07
N VAL A 151 44.78 13.35 17.97
CA VAL A 151 45.74 13.69 16.90
C VAL A 151 46.64 14.87 17.28
N SER A 152 46.27 15.72 18.26
CA SER A 152 47.04 16.87 18.68
C SER A 152 48.06 16.58 19.79
N VAL A 153 48.17 15.34 20.28
CA VAL A 153 49.06 14.91 21.37
C VAL A 153 50.15 13.92 20.89
N ALA A 154 50.25 13.66 19.58
CA ALA A 154 51.25 12.76 18.98
C ALA A 154 52.37 13.53 18.28
#